data_39ef2d757b5975e465dc45cf5ea30b64
#
_entry.id   39ef2d757b5975e465dc45cf5ea30b64
#
_cell.length_a   1.000
_cell.length_b   1.000
_cell.length_c   1.000
_cell.angle_alpha   90.00
_cell.angle_beta   90.00
_cell.angle_gamma   90.00
#
_symmetry.space_group_name_H-M   'P 1'
#
loop_
_entity.id
_entity.type
_entity.pdbx_description
1 polymer ?
#
loop_
_entity_poly.entity_id
_entity_poly.type
_entity_poly.pdbx_seq_one_letter_code
_entity_poly.pdbx_strand_id
1 'polypeptide(L)'
;GARPFVEKKWILDLKHSLETEDACLLMVPSVDTTKIVVDGYVKESLERKLVYHAQTPQCFKTDLIKECHQLARNKQVQATDDAQLVEWFSKARVKVVLSSFTNKKITLPEDLKG
;
A
#
# COMPACT_ATOMS: atom_id res chain seq x y z
N GLY A 1 -14.60 1.95 8.81
CA GLY A 1 -14.48 2.15 8.58
C GLY A 1 -14.14 2.82 7.38
N ALA A 2 -15.10 3.10 6.81
CA ALA A 2 -14.91 3.79 5.60
C ALA A 2 -13.87 4.84 5.81
N ARG A 3 -13.25 5.18 4.78
CA ARG A 3 -12.35 6.29 4.79
C ARG A 3 -13.06 7.47 4.20
N PRO A 4 -13.87 8.13 5.01
CA PRO A 4 -14.68 9.20 4.49
C PRO A 4 -13.86 10.35 3.94
N PHE A 5 -12.61 10.38 4.27
CA PHE A 5 -11.75 11.48 3.88
C PHE A 5 -10.80 11.14 2.74
N VAL A 6 -11.03 10.01 2.08
CA VAL A 6 -10.32 9.72 0.85
C VAL A 6 -10.89 10.63 -0.23
N GLU A 7 -10.06 11.49 -0.76
CA GLU A 7 -10.55 12.49 -1.72
C GLU A 7 -10.78 11.87 -3.07
N LYS A 8 -11.77 12.41 -3.77
CA LYS A 8 -12.04 11.99 -5.14
C LYS A 8 -10.79 12.09 -6.01
N LYS A 9 -9.98 13.10 -5.76
CA LYS A 9 -8.75 13.31 -6.49
C LYS A 9 -7.88 12.06 -6.46
N TRP A 10 -7.72 11.44 -5.30
CA TRP A 10 -6.87 10.27 -5.19
C TRP A 10 -7.47 9.06 -5.90
N ILE A 11 -8.79 8.92 -5.84
CA ILE A 11 -9.46 7.84 -6.54
C ILE A 11 -9.33 8.02 -8.06
N LEU A 12 -9.46 9.24 -8.52
CA LEU A 12 -9.28 9.53 -9.95
C LEU A 12 -7.83 9.27 -10.36
N ASP A 13 -6.87 9.63 -9.51
CA ASP A 13 -5.47 9.38 -9.80
C ASP A 13 -5.20 7.88 -9.90
N LEU A 14 -5.81 7.09 -9.03
CA LEU A 14 -5.66 5.63 -9.09
C LEU A 14 -6.24 5.08 -10.39
N LYS A 15 -7.44 5.52 -10.75
CA LYS A 15 -8.06 5.08 -12.00
C LYS A 15 -7.21 5.46 -13.21
N HIS A 16 -6.68 6.67 -13.18
CA HIS A 16 -5.84 7.14 -14.26
C HIS A 16 -4.57 6.30 -14.37
N SER A 17 -3.97 5.97 -13.23
CA SER A 17 -2.78 5.14 -13.23
C SER A 17 -3.03 3.77 -13.85
N LEU A 18 -4.21 3.21 -13.66
CA LEU A 18 -4.52 1.90 -14.24
C LEU A 18 -4.63 1.92 -15.77
N GLU A 19 -4.67 3.09 -16.38
CA GLU A 19 -4.65 3.17 -17.82
C GLU A 19 -3.31 2.74 -18.41
N THR A 20 -2.24 2.91 -17.63
CA THR A 20 -0.90 2.56 -18.10
C THR A 20 -0.21 1.53 -17.21
N GLU A 21 -0.71 1.31 -15.99
CA GLU A 21 -0.11 0.39 -15.04
C GLU A 21 -1.08 -0.75 -14.76
N ASP A 22 -0.55 -1.88 -14.32
CA ASP A 22 -1.37 -3.05 -14.01
C ASP A 22 -1.86 -3.05 -12.56
N ALA A 23 -1.22 -2.28 -11.71
CA ALA A 23 -1.56 -2.21 -10.30
C ALA A 23 -1.12 -0.86 -9.73
N CYS A 24 -1.87 -0.36 -8.77
CA CYS A 24 -1.47 0.88 -8.09
C CYS A 24 -2.15 0.94 -6.73
N LEU A 25 -1.58 1.74 -5.83
CA LEU A 25 -2.16 1.93 -4.52
C LEU A 25 -1.75 3.28 -3.97
N LEU A 26 -2.54 3.75 -3.03
CA LEU A 26 -2.20 4.97 -2.31
C LEU A 26 -1.11 4.66 -1.28
N MET A 27 -0.14 5.54 -1.18
CA MET A 27 0.89 5.45 -0.16
C MET A 27 1.24 6.82 0.35
N VAL A 28 1.79 6.85 1.54
CA VAL A 28 2.27 8.08 2.15
C VAL A 28 3.71 7.85 2.60
N PRO A 29 4.61 8.82 2.39
CA PRO A 29 6.00 8.65 2.82
C PRO A 29 6.09 8.57 4.33
N SER A 30 7.04 7.78 4.81
CA SER A 30 7.30 7.70 6.24
C SER A 30 7.94 9.00 6.72
N VAL A 31 7.51 9.46 7.90
CA VAL A 31 8.15 10.61 8.54
C VAL A 31 9.00 10.18 9.72
N ASP A 32 8.93 8.91 10.09
CA ASP A 32 9.67 8.39 11.23
C ASP A 32 10.81 7.49 10.75
N THR A 33 11.83 7.37 11.58
CA THR A 33 12.88 6.40 11.31
C THR A 33 12.31 5.01 11.55
N THR A 34 12.48 4.14 10.57
CA THR A 34 11.97 2.77 10.63
C THR A 34 13.14 1.81 10.74
N LYS A 35 13.04 0.87 11.66
CA LYS A 35 14.11 -0.09 11.91
C LYS A 35 13.60 -1.50 11.78
N ILE A 36 14.47 -2.39 11.30
CA ILE A 36 14.18 -3.81 11.28
C ILE A 36 14.77 -4.40 12.56
N VAL A 37 13.97 -5.16 13.29
CA VAL A 37 14.33 -5.72 14.58
C VAL A 37 14.28 -7.24 14.50
N VAL A 38 15.32 -7.90 14.96
CA VAL A 38 15.39 -9.36 15.01
C VAL A 38 15.85 -9.77 16.40
N ASP A 39 15.09 -10.65 17.03
CA ASP A 39 15.41 -11.19 18.36
C ASP A 39 15.66 -10.08 19.40
N GLY A 40 14.93 -8.99 19.28
CA GLY A 40 15.03 -7.90 20.25
C GLY A 40 16.13 -6.90 19.97
N TYR A 41 16.87 -7.08 18.89
CA TYR A 41 17.96 -6.18 18.54
C TYR A 41 17.72 -5.52 17.18
N VAL A 42 18.19 -4.30 17.05
CA VAL A 42 18.07 -3.59 15.79
C VAL A 42 19.00 -4.24 14.78
N LYS A 43 18.43 -4.71 13.68
CA LYS A 43 19.21 -5.28 12.60
C LYS A 43 19.72 -4.21 11.66
N GLU A 44 18.85 -3.29 11.30
CA GLU A 44 19.24 -2.18 10.43
C GLU A 44 18.21 -1.09 10.49
N SER A 45 18.60 0.11 10.09
CA SER A 45 17.67 1.22 9.91
C SER A 45 17.42 1.38 8.43
N LEU A 46 16.15 1.60 8.07
CA LEU A 46 15.79 1.82 6.68
C LEU A 46 16.00 3.28 6.33
N GLU A 47 16.38 3.53 5.08
CA GLU A 47 16.52 4.90 4.61
C GLU A 47 15.13 5.50 4.48
N ARG A 48 14.82 6.52 5.29
CA ARG A 48 13.47 7.04 5.42
C ARG A 48 12.86 7.45 4.09
N LYS A 49 13.63 8.04 3.20
CA LYS A 49 13.08 8.50 1.92
C LYS A 49 12.66 7.37 0.99
N LEU A 50 13.02 6.13 1.32
CA LEU A 50 12.61 4.96 0.54
C LEU A 50 11.47 4.20 1.20
N VAL A 51 11.00 4.65 2.35
CA VAL A 51 9.97 3.94 3.11
C VAL A 51 8.64 4.66 2.97
N TYR A 52 7.64 3.92 2.55
CA TYR A 52 6.28 4.43 2.37
C TYR A 52 5.31 3.49 3.07
N HIS A 53 4.20 4.03 3.53
CA HIS A 53 3.16 3.24 4.19
C HIS A 53 2.00 3.06 3.23
N ALA A 54 1.59 1.81 3.05
CA ALA A 54 0.50 1.48 2.16
C ALA A 54 -0.84 1.90 2.78
N GLN A 55 -1.71 2.42 1.94
CA GLN A 55 -3.05 2.80 2.35
C GLN A 55 -4.06 2.21 1.38
N THR A 56 -5.32 2.32 1.68
CA THR A 56 -6.39 1.89 0.80
C THR A 56 -6.98 3.12 0.14
N PRO A 57 -7.55 2.96 -1.06
CA PRO A 57 -7.72 1.72 -1.79
C PRO A 57 -6.48 1.28 -2.56
N GLN A 58 -6.45 0.00 -2.89
CA GLN A 58 -5.45 -0.58 -3.79
C GLN A 58 -6.20 -1.07 -5.03
N CYS A 59 -5.65 -0.80 -6.19
CA CYS A 59 -6.35 -1.07 -7.45
C CYS A 59 -5.50 -1.95 -8.35
N PHE A 60 -6.16 -2.91 -9.00
CA PHE A 60 -5.49 -3.90 -9.85
C PHE A 60 -6.34 -4.21 -11.06
N LYS A 61 -5.68 -4.58 -12.14
CA LYS A 61 -6.42 -5.18 -13.25
C LYS A 61 -6.96 -6.53 -12.78
N THR A 62 -8.20 -6.79 -13.12
CA THR A 62 -8.93 -7.95 -12.60
C THR A 62 -8.23 -9.27 -12.87
N ASP A 63 -7.77 -9.48 -14.09
CA ASP A 63 -7.13 -10.73 -14.44
C ASP A 63 -5.83 -10.94 -13.66
N LEU A 64 -5.07 -9.87 -13.47
CA LEU A 64 -3.82 -9.96 -12.73
C LEU A 64 -4.06 -10.39 -11.29
N ILE A 65 -4.96 -9.72 -10.60
CA ILE A 65 -5.17 -10.02 -9.18
C ILE A 65 -5.80 -11.39 -8.99
N LYS A 66 -6.68 -11.80 -9.89
CA LYS A 66 -7.26 -13.14 -9.82
C LYS A 66 -6.20 -14.22 -9.96
N GLU A 67 -5.29 -14.05 -10.90
CA GLU A 67 -4.23 -15.02 -11.10
C GLU A 67 -3.33 -15.09 -9.88
N CYS A 68 -2.99 -13.94 -9.30
CA CYS A 68 -2.14 -13.91 -8.11
C CYS A 68 -2.81 -14.60 -6.93
N HIS A 69 -4.10 -14.39 -6.75
CA HIS A 69 -4.84 -15.09 -5.70
C HIS A 69 -4.84 -16.60 -5.92
N GLN A 70 -5.01 -17.03 -7.16
CA GLN A 70 -5.00 -18.45 -7.47
C GLN A 70 -3.64 -19.08 -7.15
N LEU A 71 -2.56 -18.40 -7.54
CA LEU A 71 -1.23 -18.89 -7.26
C LEU A 71 -0.95 -18.94 -5.75
N ALA A 72 -1.43 -17.94 -5.01
CA ALA A 72 -1.25 -17.95 -3.56
C ALA A 72 -1.98 -19.13 -2.92
N ARG A 73 -3.20 -19.43 -3.38
CA ARG A 73 -3.94 -20.58 -2.87
C ARG A 73 -3.21 -21.87 -3.18
N ASN A 74 -2.70 -22.00 -4.40
CA ASN A 74 -1.98 -23.23 -4.80
C ASN A 74 -0.73 -23.45 -3.97
N LYS A 75 -0.08 -22.39 -3.56
CA LYS A 75 1.15 -22.48 -2.75
C LYS A 75 0.87 -22.36 -1.26
N GLN A 76 -0.38 -22.16 -0.87
CA GLN A 76 -0.80 -22.07 0.52
C GLN A 76 -0.07 -20.96 1.27
N VAL A 77 0.09 -19.80 0.63
CA VAL A 77 0.72 -18.65 1.26
C VAL A 77 -0.31 -17.54 1.46
N GLN A 78 -0.06 -16.71 2.45
CA GLN A 78 -0.89 -15.55 2.74
C GLN A 78 -0.05 -14.30 2.67
N ALA A 79 -0.67 -13.24 2.20
CA ALA A 79 -0.02 -11.93 2.12
C ALA A 79 -0.74 -10.97 3.05
N THR A 80 -0.06 -9.90 3.43
CA THR A 80 -0.66 -8.88 4.28
C THR A 80 -1.58 -7.97 3.48
N ASP A 81 -1.36 -7.84 2.18
CA ASP A 81 -2.28 -7.11 1.32
C ASP A 81 -2.17 -7.66 -0.11
N ASP A 82 -3.08 -7.20 -0.98
CA ASP A 82 -3.12 -7.71 -2.34
C ASP A 82 -1.92 -7.26 -3.17
N ALA A 83 -1.37 -6.09 -2.86
CA ALA A 83 -0.17 -5.64 -3.57
C ALA A 83 0.99 -6.59 -3.35
N GLN A 84 1.08 -7.16 -2.16
CA GLN A 84 2.13 -8.13 -1.87
C GLN A 84 1.99 -9.38 -2.71
N LEU A 85 0.75 -9.80 -2.99
CA LEU A 85 0.51 -10.93 -3.88
C LEU A 85 1.03 -10.63 -5.29
N VAL A 86 0.80 -9.42 -5.76
CA VAL A 86 1.28 -9.03 -7.08
C VAL A 86 2.81 -9.02 -7.10
N GLU A 87 3.43 -8.53 -6.01
CA GLU A 87 4.88 -8.53 -5.92
C GLU A 87 5.46 -9.94 -5.97
N TRP A 88 4.81 -10.88 -5.30
CA TRP A 88 5.34 -12.24 -5.20
C TRP A 88 5.07 -13.10 -6.43
N PHE A 89 3.91 -12.92 -7.06
CA PHE A 89 3.43 -13.88 -8.06
C PHE A 89 3.33 -13.31 -9.47
N SER A 90 3.85 -12.11 -9.69
CA SER A 90 3.84 -11.56 -11.03
C SER A 90 5.06 -10.68 -11.24
N LYS A 91 5.27 -10.29 -12.49
CA LYS A 91 6.32 -9.34 -12.83
C LYS A 91 5.79 -7.91 -12.92
N ALA A 92 4.52 -7.73 -12.66
CA ALA A 92 3.91 -6.41 -12.71
C ALA A 92 4.46 -5.55 -11.59
N ARG A 93 4.61 -4.28 -11.88
CA ARG A 93 5.01 -3.30 -10.88
C ARG A 93 3.77 -2.67 -10.29
N VAL A 94 3.85 -2.32 -9.01
CA VAL A 94 2.75 -1.65 -8.33
C VAL A 94 3.10 -0.16 -8.28
N LYS A 95 2.31 0.63 -8.97
CA LYS A 95 2.55 2.08 -9.04
C LYS A 95 2.10 2.76 -7.77
N VAL A 96 2.93 3.63 -7.25
CA VAL A 96 2.59 4.41 -6.06
C VAL A 96 1.83 5.67 -6.47
N VAL A 97 0.70 5.91 -5.84
CA VAL A 97 -0.04 7.16 -5.96
C VAL A 97 0.04 7.81 -4.60
N LEU A 98 0.66 8.99 -4.55
CA LEU A 98 0.88 9.63 -3.26
C LEU A 98 -0.40 10.23 -2.72
N SER A 99 -0.67 9.96 -1.45
CA SER A 99 -1.69 10.66 -0.71
C SER A 99 -1.00 11.56 0.31
N SER A 100 -1.77 12.29 1.07
CA SER A 100 -1.19 13.20 2.04
C SER A 100 -1.42 12.69 3.45
N PHE A 101 -0.64 13.23 4.38
CA PHE A 101 -0.86 12.93 5.79
C PHE A 101 -2.20 13.43 6.27
N THR A 102 -2.80 14.37 5.56
CA THR A 102 -4.13 14.83 5.90
C THR A 102 -5.11 13.68 5.93
N ASN A 103 -5.01 12.76 4.96
CA ASN A 103 -5.86 11.58 4.93
C ASN A 103 -5.68 10.77 6.21
N LYS A 104 -4.46 10.55 6.61
CA LYS A 104 -4.17 9.76 7.80
C LYS A 104 -4.63 10.48 9.06
N LYS A 105 -4.36 11.76 9.17
CA LYS A 105 -4.72 12.53 10.35
C LYS A 105 -6.21 12.57 10.57
N ILE A 106 -6.95 12.72 9.51
CA ILE A 106 -8.39 12.83 9.64
C ILE A 106 -8.98 11.53 10.15
N THR A 107 -8.35 10.41 9.88
CA THR A 107 -8.84 9.14 10.39
C THR A 107 -8.47 8.90 11.85
N LEU A 108 -7.74 9.82 12.50
CA LEU A 108 -7.31 9.70 13.89
C LEU A 108 -7.85 10.84 14.72
N PRO A 109 -9.14 11.00 14.77
CA PRO A 109 -9.68 12.14 15.49
C PRO A 109 -9.35 12.15 16.93
N GLU A 110 -8.92 11.37 17.30
CA GLU A 110 -8.71 11.51 18.48
C GLU A 110 -7.65 11.80 18.75
N ASP A 111 -7.25 11.79 18.10
CA ASP A 111 -6.39 12.33 18.27
C ASP A 111 -6.42 13.40 18.29
N LEU A 112 -6.87 13.18 18.05
CA LEU A 112 -6.94 14.03 18.05
C LEU A 112 -6.81 14.40 18.60
N LYS A 113 -6.54 14.15 18.66
CA LYS A 113 -6.32 14.51 19.09
C LYS A 113 -5.80 14.54 19.28
N GLY A 114 -5.58 14.02 18.94
CA GLY A 114 -5.25 14.08 19.00
C GLY A 114 -5.18 13.84 19.07
#